data_12ddfd30130a87d11763c173d7756a14
#
_entry.id   12ddfd30130a87d11763c173d7756a14
#
_cell.length_a   1.000
_cell.length_b   1.000
_cell.length_c   1.000
_cell.angle_alpha   90.00
_cell.angle_beta   90.00
_cell.angle_gamma   90.00
#
_symmetry.space_group_name_H-M   'P 1'
#
loop_
_entity.id
_entity.type
_entity.pdbx_description
1 polymer ?
#
loop_
_entity_poly.entity_id
_entity_poly.type
_entity_poly.pdbx_seq_one_letter_code
_entity_poly.pdbx_strand_id
1 'polypeptide(L)'
;YEIASCLVGSEMCIRDRELYTADHRAAAREIAAKTFVLLKNEKNLLPLEEKGKIALIGPMADARNNMCGMWSMTCTPSGHGTLLEGIRSAAGDKAEILYAKGSNVYYDEEMEKGAVGIRPLERGNDRQLLAEALRTAARADVIVAAVGECAEMSGESPSRTNLEIPDAQQDLLKALVKTGKPVVLLLFTGRPLVLNWENEHVPAILNVWFGGSETGDAVADVLFGKVVP
;
A
#
# COMPACT_ATOMS: atom_id res chain seq x y z
N TYR A 1 -41.60 4.64 -22.10
CA TYR A 1 -40.32 5.35 -22.44
C TYR A 1 -40.06 6.53 -21.49
N GLU A 2 -41.07 7.33 -21.12
CA GLU A 2 -40.95 8.43 -20.17
C GLU A 2 -40.63 7.97 -18.73
N ILE A 3 -41.19 6.85 -18.29
CA ILE A 3 -40.91 6.29 -16.97
C ILE A 3 -39.45 5.82 -16.83
N ALA A 4 -38.90 5.22 -17.87
CA ALA A 4 -37.51 4.80 -17.89
C ALA A 4 -36.52 6.00 -17.86
N SER A 5 -36.87 7.08 -18.55
CA SER A 5 -36.08 8.32 -18.56
C SER A 5 -36.08 9.03 -17.19
N CYS A 6 -37.22 9.07 -16.51
CA CYS A 6 -37.35 9.61 -15.16
C CYS A 6 -36.61 8.78 -14.10
N LEU A 7 -36.67 7.45 -14.21
CA LEU A 7 -35.93 6.56 -13.30
C LEU A 7 -34.41 6.69 -13.47
N VAL A 8 -33.94 6.71 -14.69
CA VAL A 8 -32.51 6.90 -14.97
C VAL A 8 -32.01 8.26 -14.48
N GLY A 9 -32.77 9.32 -14.69
CA GLY A 9 -32.42 10.66 -14.21
C GLY A 9 -32.43 10.78 -12.69
N SER A 10 -33.45 10.19 -12.02
CA SER A 10 -33.52 10.23 -10.55
C SER A 10 -32.50 9.32 -9.89
N GLU A 11 -32.20 8.16 -10.47
CA GLU A 11 -31.13 7.27 -9.97
C GLU A 11 -29.74 7.89 -10.10
N MET A 12 -29.43 8.59 -11.20
CA MET A 12 -28.17 9.34 -11.32
C MET A 12 -28.08 10.45 -10.26
N CYS A 13 -29.13 11.22 -10.04
CA CYS A 13 -29.12 12.29 -9.03
C CYS A 13 -29.03 11.75 -7.60
N ILE A 14 -29.65 10.62 -7.29
CA ILE A 14 -29.54 9.95 -6.00
C ILE A 14 -28.11 9.37 -5.85
N ARG A 15 -27.61 8.68 -6.86
CA ARG A 15 -26.28 8.08 -6.86
C ARG A 15 -25.18 9.10 -6.64
N ASP A 16 -25.23 10.24 -7.31
CA ASP A 16 -24.24 11.30 -7.18
C ASP A 16 -24.23 11.94 -5.78
N ARG A 17 -25.34 11.91 -5.06
CA ARG A 17 -25.46 12.39 -3.68
C ARG A 17 -25.04 11.36 -2.63
N GLU A 18 -25.14 10.07 -2.95
CA GLU A 18 -24.94 8.96 -2.04
C GLU A 18 -23.58 8.26 -2.22
N LEU A 19 -22.87 8.54 -3.35
CA LEU A 19 -21.54 8.00 -3.59
C LEU A 19 -20.48 8.78 -2.83
N TYR A 20 -19.57 8.07 -2.18
CA TYR A 20 -18.41 8.65 -1.48
C TYR A 20 -18.78 9.68 -0.40
N THR A 21 -19.93 9.49 0.26
CA THR A 21 -20.25 10.31 1.42
C THR A 21 -19.23 10.11 2.54
N ALA A 22 -19.17 11.05 3.47
CA ALA A 22 -18.31 10.94 4.64
C ALA A 22 -18.55 9.63 5.43
N ASP A 23 -19.81 9.22 5.57
CA ASP A 23 -20.19 7.98 6.26
C ASP A 23 -19.73 6.73 5.50
N HIS A 24 -19.84 6.71 4.17
CA HIS A 24 -19.32 5.62 3.35
C HIS A 24 -17.80 5.50 3.46
N ARG A 25 -17.09 6.61 3.44
CA ARG A 25 -15.64 6.63 3.61
C ARG A 25 -15.23 6.17 5.00
N ALA A 26 -15.92 6.63 6.03
CA ALA A 26 -15.67 6.18 7.41
C ALA A 26 -15.88 4.67 7.56
N ALA A 27 -16.99 4.14 7.02
CA ALA A 27 -17.26 2.70 7.02
C ALA A 27 -16.21 1.90 6.23
N ALA A 28 -15.81 2.37 5.04
CA ALA A 28 -14.77 1.73 4.22
C ALA A 28 -13.42 1.70 4.95
N ARG A 29 -13.04 2.80 5.62
CA ARG A 29 -11.82 2.89 6.43
C ARG A 29 -11.85 1.92 7.61
N GLU A 30 -12.96 1.85 8.33
CA GLU A 30 -13.13 0.93 9.45
C GLU A 30 -13.05 -0.53 9.00
N ILE A 31 -13.73 -0.88 7.91
CA ILE A 31 -13.71 -2.23 7.35
C ILE A 31 -12.29 -2.59 6.88
N ALA A 32 -11.62 -1.70 6.15
CA ALA A 32 -10.25 -1.93 5.71
C ALA A 32 -9.32 -2.24 6.89
N ALA A 33 -9.34 -1.42 7.95
CA ALA A 33 -8.51 -1.63 9.14
C ALA A 33 -8.76 -3.01 9.80
N LYS A 34 -10.03 -3.47 9.83
CA LYS A 34 -10.41 -4.78 10.37
C LYS A 34 -9.97 -5.98 9.51
N THR A 35 -9.63 -5.77 8.25
CA THR A 35 -9.12 -6.84 7.38
C THR A 35 -7.62 -7.04 7.49
N PHE A 36 -6.89 -6.08 8.02
CA PHE A 36 -5.44 -6.16 8.14
C PHE A 36 -5.02 -7.23 9.14
N VAL A 37 -3.87 -7.83 8.91
CA VAL A 37 -3.36 -8.91 9.77
C VAL A 37 -1.95 -8.58 10.22
N LEU A 38 -1.79 -8.38 11.52
CA LEU A 38 -0.48 -8.19 12.14
C LEU A 38 0.21 -9.56 12.28
N LEU A 39 1.09 -9.88 11.31
CA LEU A 39 1.79 -11.16 11.26
C LEU A 39 2.96 -11.24 12.23
N LYS A 40 3.60 -10.09 12.50
CA LYS A 40 4.76 -10.01 13.39
C LYS A 40 4.89 -8.62 14.00
N ASN A 41 5.28 -8.54 15.28
CA ASN A 41 5.55 -7.27 15.96
C ASN A 41 6.55 -7.50 17.11
N GLU A 42 7.83 -7.60 16.78
CA GLU A 42 8.90 -7.78 17.79
C GLU A 42 9.15 -6.47 18.56
N LYS A 43 9.38 -6.64 19.86
CA LYS A 43 9.71 -5.52 20.77
C LYS A 43 8.67 -4.39 20.75
N ASN A 44 7.43 -4.69 20.37
CA ASN A 44 6.36 -3.70 20.24
C ASN A 44 6.77 -2.50 19.35
N LEU A 45 7.38 -2.78 18.18
CA LEU A 45 7.74 -1.75 17.23
C LEU A 45 6.52 -0.98 16.73
N LEU A 46 5.39 -1.68 16.55
CA LEU A 46 4.08 -1.08 16.31
C LEU A 46 3.30 -0.99 17.65
N PRO A 47 2.51 0.06 17.86
CA PRO A 47 2.33 1.23 16.99
C PRO A 47 3.57 2.15 16.97
N LEU A 48 3.76 2.84 15.84
CA LEU A 48 4.79 3.87 15.72
C LEU A 48 4.37 5.12 16.51
N GLU A 49 5.36 5.79 17.09
CA GLU A 49 5.12 7.11 17.65
C GLU A 49 4.99 8.16 16.52
N GLU A 50 4.02 9.06 16.66
CA GLU A 50 3.83 10.21 15.76
C GLU A 50 4.91 11.27 16.04
N LYS A 51 6.20 10.94 15.81
CA LYS A 51 7.33 11.86 16.03
C LYS A 51 8.52 11.50 15.15
N GLY A 52 9.47 12.43 15.03
CA GLY A 52 10.73 12.20 14.32
C GLY A 52 10.53 12.05 12.81
N LYS A 53 11.35 11.21 12.18
CA LYS A 53 11.39 11.03 10.73
C LYS A 53 11.06 9.59 10.37
N ILE A 54 10.01 9.41 9.60
CA ILE A 54 9.56 8.12 9.09
C ILE A 54 9.84 8.06 7.59
N ALA A 55 10.62 7.10 7.13
CA ALA A 55 10.83 6.86 5.71
C ALA A 55 9.78 5.87 5.18
N LEU A 56 8.86 6.32 4.36
CA LEU A 56 7.95 5.47 3.59
C LEU A 56 8.61 5.12 2.26
N ILE A 57 8.97 3.86 2.07
CA ILE A 57 9.75 3.39 0.92
C ILE A 57 9.08 2.18 0.29
N GLY A 58 8.97 2.17 -1.01
CA GLY A 58 8.44 1.03 -1.77
C GLY A 58 7.54 1.44 -2.92
N PRO A 59 7.41 0.59 -3.95
CA PRO A 59 6.59 0.88 -5.13
C PRO A 59 5.09 0.97 -4.82
N MET A 60 4.62 0.36 -3.72
CA MET A 60 3.22 0.41 -3.31
C MET A 60 2.87 1.66 -2.50
N ALA A 61 3.85 2.47 -2.08
CA ALA A 61 3.62 3.62 -1.21
C ALA A 61 2.77 4.72 -1.87
N ASP A 62 2.97 4.96 -3.15
CA ASP A 62 2.25 5.98 -3.93
C ASP A 62 1.57 5.40 -5.18
N ALA A 63 1.13 4.16 -5.10
CA ALA A 63 0.52 3.40 -6.18
C ALA A 63 -1.01 3.50 -6.15
N ARG A 64 -1.57 4.69 -6.38
CA ARG A 64 -3.01 4.97 -6.33
C ARG A 64 -3.86 3.94 -7.06
N ASN A 65 -3.45 3.57 -8.27
CA ASN A 65 -4.18 2.62 -9.11
C ASN A 65 -4.25 1.20 -8.53
N ASN A 66 -3.42 0.88 -7.54
CA ASN A 66 -3.34 -0.47 -6.94
C ASN A 66 -4.09 -0.60 -5.61
N MET A 67 -4.51 0.50 -4.97
CA MET A 67 -5.12 0.46 -3.63
C MET A 67 -6.38 -0.41 -3.55
N CYS A 68 -7.19 -0.42 -4.60
CA CYS A 68 -8.47 -1.13 -4.62
C CYS A 68 -8.37 -2.61 -5.05
N GLY A 69 -7.23 -3.07 -5.53
CA GLY A 69 -7.07 -4.43 -6.06
C GLY A 69 -7.79 -4.68 -7.40
N MET A 70 -7.67 -5.91 -7.93
CA MET A 70 -8.21 -6.25 -9.25
C MET A 70 -9.74 -6.31 -9.29
N TRP A 71 -10.37 -6.82 -8.24
CA TRP A 71 -11.82 -7.06 -8.21
C TRP A 71 -12.68 -5.81 -8.03
N SER A 72 -12.08 -4.63 -8.04
CA SER A 72 -12.78 -3.36 -7.91
C SER A 72 -13.14 -2.76 -9.27
N MET A 73 -14.26 -3.18 -9.84
CA MET A 73 -14.71 -2.73 -11.17
C MET A 73 -15.05 -1.24 -11.24
N THR A 74 -15.41 -0.63 -10.11
CA THR A 74 -15.90 0.77 -10.05
C THR A 74 -15.00 1.69 -9.25
N CYS A 75 -13.86 1.22 -8.77
CA CYS A 75 -12.91 2.06 -8.04
C CYS A 75 -12.20 3.01 -9.00
N THR A 76 -12.52 4.29 -8.90
CA THR A 76 -11.87 5.33 -9.71
C THR A 76 -10.65 5.87 -8.96
N PRO A 77 -9.45 5.91 -9.58
CA PRO A 77 -8.25 6.41 -8.90
C PRO A 77 -8.37 7.83 -8.37
N SER A 78 -9.15 8.69 -9.04
CA SER A 78 -9.39 10.07 -8.61
C SER A 78 -10.24 10.19 -7.34
N GLY A 79 -10.93 9.13 -6.94
CA GLY A 79 -11.85 9.14 -5.79
C GLY A 79 -11.21 8.81 -4.45
N HIS A 80 -9.92 8.41 -4.41
CA HIS A 80 -9.26 7.98 -3.18
C HIS A 80 -7.79 8.39 -3.10
N GLY A 81 -7.22 8.36 -1.89
CA GLY A 81 -5.82 8.68 -1.61
C GLY A 81 -4.86 7.50 -1.84
N THR A 82 -3.56 7.80 -1.76
CA THR A 82 -2.50 6.80 -1.70
C THR A 82 -2.12 6.50 -0.25
N LEU A 83 -1.31 5.46 -0.03
CA LEU A 83 -0.74 5.20 1.29
C LEU A 83 0.09 6.39 1.78
N LEU A 84 0.88 7.01 0.91
CA LEU A 84 1.69 8.18 1.22
C LEU A 84 0.83 9.37 1.69
N GLU A 85 -0.26 9.64 1.00
CA GLU A 85 -1.19 10.72 1.37
C GLU A 85 -1.85 10.46 2.73
N GLY A 86 -2.33 9.23 2.96
CA GLY A 86 -2.96 8.84 4.23
C GLY A 86 -2.00 8.94 5.42
N ILE A 87 -0.77 8.43 5.29
CA ILE A 87 0.23 8.51 6.35
C ILE A 87 0.65 9.97 6.60
N ARG A 88 0.85 10.79 5.56
CA ARG A 88 1.15 12.23 5.73
C ARG A 88 0.02 12.98 6.42
N SER A 89 -1.21 12.71 6.02
CA SER A 89 -2.39 13.32 6.65
C SER A 89 -2.49 12.97 8.13
N ALA A 90 -2.25 11.71 8.49
CA ALA A 90 -2.32 11.25 9.87
C ALA A 90 -1.17 11.78 10.75
N ALA A 91 0.04 11.85 10.19
CA ALA A 91 1.22 12.37 10.88
C ALA A 91 1.15 13.88 11.13
N GLY A 92 0.52 14.64 10.20
CA GLY A 92 0.43 16.09 10.27
C GLY A 92 1.80 16.73 10.44
N ASP A 93 1.90 17.66 11.40
CA ASP A 93 3.17 18.34 11.75
C ASP A 93 3.98 17.60 12.83
N LYS A 94 3.51 16.45 13.32
CA LYS A 94 4.15 15.72 14.43
C LYS A 94 5.33 14.87 13.98
N ALA A 95 5.28 14.34 12.75
CA ALA A 95 6.36 13.52 12.18
C ALA A 95 6.63 13.91 10.72
N GLU A 96 7.91 13.93 10.34
CA GLU A 96 8.32 14.16 8.95
C GLU A 96 8.24 12.84 8.16
N ILE A 97 7.42 12.80 7.11
CA ILE A 97 7.30 11.64 6.22
C ILE A 97 8.18 11.84 5.00
N LEU A 98 9.31 11.13 4.98
CA LEU A 98 10.23 11.05 3.85
C LEU A 98 9.73 9.96 2.90
N TYR A 99 9.82 10.18 1.60
CA TYR A 99 9.35 9.21 0.60
C TYR A 99 10.42 8.88 -0.43
N ALA A 100 10.48 7.62 -0.82
CA ALA A 100 11.19 7.15 -2.01
C ALA A 100 10.47 5.93 -2.59
N LYS A 101 10.38 5.83 -3.92
CA LYS A 101 9.81 4.65 -4.58
C LYS A 101 10.66 3.39 -4.33
N GLY A 102 11.96 3.51 -4.36
CA GLY A 102 12.94 2.50 -3.94
C GLY A 102 13.23 1.39 -4.94
N SER A 103 12.22 0.83 -5.60
CA SER A 103 12.38 -0.18 -6.66
C SER A 103 11.28 -0.09 -7.70
N ASN A 104 11.47 -0.77 -8.82
CA ASN A 104 10.39 -1.21 -9.68
C ASN A 104 9.67 -2.41 -9.04
N VAL A 105 8.60 -2.92 -9.64
CA VAL A 105 7.91 -4.13 -9.14
C VAL A 105 8.76 -5.37 -9.41
N TYR A 106 9.26 -5.50 -10.63
CA TYR A 106 10.20 -6.53 -11.07
C TYR A 106 11.42 -5.91 -11.76
N TYR A 107 12.55 -6.61 -11.77
CA TYR A 107 13.67 -6.25 -12.63
C TYR A 107 13.33 -6.45 -14.09
N ASP A 108 12.65 -7.55 -14.43
CA ASP A 108 12.21 -7.84 -15.77
C ASP A 108 11.03 -6.96 -16.19
N GLU A 109 11.22 -6.22 -17.29
CA GLU A 109 10.22 -5.26 -17.78
C GLU A 109 8.95 -5.93 -18.31
N GLU A 110 9.07 -7.09 -18.93
CA GLU A 110 7.91 -7.80 -19.46
C GLU A 110 7.10 -8.44 -18.33
N MET A 111 7.76 -8.97 -17.31
CA MET A 111 7.07 -9.42 -16.09
C MET A 111 6.37 -8.26 -15.39
N GLU A 112 7.01 -7.09 -15.31
CA GLU A 112 6.40 -5.91 -14.70
C GLU A 112 5.18 -5.43 -15.49
N LYS A 113 5.25 -5.38 -16.82
CA LYS A 113 4.09 -5.04 -17.67
C LYS A 113 2.91 -5.97 -17.41
N GLY A 114 3.17 -7.27 -17.29
CA GLY A 114 2.15 -8.25 -16.93
C GLY A 114 1.58 -8.03 -15.51
N ALA A 115 2.43 -7.69 -14.55
CA ALA A 115 2.05 -7.49 -13.16
C ALA A 115 1.22 -6.23 -12.93
N VAL A 116 1.54 -5.13 -13.61
CA VAL A 116 0.82 -3.85 -13.48
C VAL A 116 -0.38 -3.76 -14.41
N GLY A 117 -0.39 -4.52 -15.52
CA GLY A 117 -1.49 -4.63 -16.47
C GLY A 117 -2.00 -3.26 -16.94
N ILE A 118 -3.30 -3.04 -16.79
CA ILE A 118 -3.96 -1.78 -17.16
C ILE A 118 -3.75 -0.65 -16.13
N ARG A 119 -3.02 -0.89 -15.05
CA ARG A 119 -2.76 0.04 -13.95
C ARG A 119 -1.27 0.36 -13.85
N PRO A 120 -0.69 1.04 -14.85
CA PRO A 120 0.75 1.22 -14.95
C PRO A 120 1.32 1.97 -13.74
N LEU A 121 2.48 1.50 -13.30
CA LEU A 121 3.37 2.23 -12.40
C LEU A 121 4.53 2.76 -13.22
N GLU A 122 4.91 4.01 -13.00
CA GLU A 122 6.02 4.62 -13.70
C GLU A 122 7.32 3.87 -13.38
N ARG A 123 7.98 3.31 -14.42
CA ARG A 123 9.23 2.58 -14.26
C ARG A 123 10.41 3.53 -14.17
N GLY A 124 11.32 3.28 -13.25
CA GLY A 124 12.56 4.05 -13.08
C GLY A 124 13.82 3.21 -13.27
N ASN A 125 14.97 3.86 -13.21
CA ASN A 125 16.24 3.15 -13.22
C ASN A 125 16.51 2.49 -11.85
N ASP A 126 16.69 1.17 -11.82
CA ASP A 126 16.79 0.39 -10.58
C ASP A 126 17.89 0.89 -9.64
N ARG A 127 19.09 1.21 -10.19
CA ARG A 127 20.22 1.71 -9.36
C ARG A 127 19.90 3.07 -8.74
N GLN A 128 19.26 3.96 -9.49
CA GLN A 128 18.88 5.28 -9.01
C GLN A 128 17.81 5.20 -7.94
N LEU A 129 16.78 4.38 -8.17
CA LEU A 129 15.69 4.13 -7.21
C LEU A 129 16.23 3.59 -5.89
N LEU A 130 17.09 2.56 -5.94
CA LEU A 130 17.71 2.00 -4.73
C LEU A 130 18.61 3.02 -4.02
N ALA A 131 19.41 3.77 -4.75
CA ALA A 131 20.29 4.78 -4.17
C ALA A 131 19.49 5.90 -3.48
N GLU A 132 18.36 6.32 -4.06
CA GLU A 132 17.44 7.28 -3.45
C GLU A 132 16.80 6.73 -2.18
N ALA A 133 16.33 5.48 -2.21
CA ALA A 133 15.77 4.80 -1.05
C ALA A 133 16.76 4.75 0.12
N LEU A 134 18.01 4.39 -0.13
CA LEU A 134 19.04 4.33 0.91
C LEU A 134 19.39 5.70 1.47
N ARG A 135 19.43 6.75 0.62
CA ARG A 135 19.61 8.14 1.11
C ARG A 135 18.43 8.59 1.97
N THR A 136 17.22 8.22 1.58
CA THR A 136 15.98 8.52 2.33
C THR A 136 15.97 7.77 3.66
N ALA A 137 16.27 6.48 3.66
CA ALA A 137 16.38 5.65 4.86
C ALA A 137 17.45 6.17 5.85
N ALA A 138 18.60 6.63 5.35
CA ALA A 138 19.65 7.14 6.21
C ALA A 138 19.22 8.36 7.05
N ARG A 139 18.27 9.15 6.56
CA ARG A 139 17.74 10.35 7.22
C ARG A 139 16.60 10.07 8.20
N ALA A 140 16.06 8.86 8.21
CA ALA A 140 14.90 8.50 9.01
C ALA A 140 15.29 7.80 10.32
N ASP A 141 14.35 7.77 11.26
CA ASP A 141 14.47 7.03 12.53
C ASP A 141 13.90 5.61 12.38
N VAL A 142 12.87 5.45 11.56
CA VAL A 142 12.21 4.18 11.25
C VAL A 142 11.84 4.13 9.76
N ILE A 143 11.85 2.93 9.20
CA ILE A 143 11.49 2.68 7.80
C ILE A 143 10.16 1.94 7.76
N VAL A 144 9.23 2.41 6.94
CA VAL A 144 8.00 1.71 6.56
C VAL A 144 8.16 1.29 5.10
N ALA A 145 8.36 0.00 4.87
CA ALA A 145 8.55 -0.58 3.54
C ALA A 145 7.20 -1.04 2.97
N ALA A 146 6.71 -0.40 1.91
CA ALA A 146 5.45 -0.71 1.24
C ALA A 146 5.71 -1.50 -0.04
N VAL A 147 5.62 -2.82 0.04
CA VAL A 147 5.96 -3.75 -1.05
C VAL A 147 4.93 -4.88 -1.18
N GLY A 148 5.04 -5.66 -2.23
CA GLY A 148 4.20 -6.83 -2.47
C GLY A 148 3.70 -6.95 -3.90
N GLU A 149 2.48 -7.43 -4.06
CA GLU A 149 1.84 -7.63 -5.34
C GLU A 149 1.15 -6.36 -5.86
N CYS A 150 1.15 -6.17 -7.17
CA CYS A 150 0.22 -5.26 -7.85
C CYS A 150 -1.16 -5.91 -7.95
N ALA A 151 -2.19 -5.09 -8.16
CA ALA A 151 -3.58 -5.53 -8.27
C ALA A 151 -3.78 -6.64 -9.32
N GLU A 152 -3.13 -6.51 -10.48
CA GLU A 152 -3.24 -7.46 -11.59
C GLU A 152 -2.47 -8.78 -11.37
N MET A 153 -1.69 -8.89 -10.29
CA MET A 153 -0.97 -10.14 -9.96
C MET A 153 -1.86 -11.17 -9.26
N SER A 154 -3.02 -10.77 -8.80
CA SER A 154 -4.02 -11.65 -8.18
C SER A 154 -5.40 -11.40 -8.79
N GLY A 155 -6.21 -12.45 -8.91
CA GLY A 155 -7.53 -12.35 -9.51
C GLY A 155 -7.89 -13.58 -10.32
N GLU A 156 -8.75 -13.46 -11.31
CA GLU A 156 -9.31 -14.58 -12.06
C GLU A 156 -8.32 -15.26 -13.01
N SER A 157 -7.52 -14.47 -13.71
CA SER A 157 -6.55 -14.97 -14.71
C SER A 157 -5.12 -15.10 -14.19
N PRO A 158 -4.63 -14.24 -13.28
CA PRO A 158 -3.24 -14.25 -12.89
C PRO A 158 -2.84 -15.54 -12.17
N SER A 159 -1.72 -16.12 -12.60
CA SER A 159 -1.11 -17.30 -12.02
C SER A 159 0.35 -17.01 -11.67
N ARG A 160 0.80 -17.48 -10.52
CA ARG A 160 2.20 -17.34 -10.07
C ARG A 160 2.73 -18.67 -9.57
N THR A 161 3.88 -19.06 -10.07
CA THR A 161 4.62 -20.25 -9.60
C THR A 161 5.55 -19.91 -8.43
N ASN A 162 6.06 -18.68 -8.36
CA ASN A 162 6.79 -18.15 -7.21
C ASN A 162 5.87 -17.27 -6.37
N LEU A 163 5.66 -17.63 -5.10
CA LEU A 163 4.79 -16.91 -4.15
C LEU A 163 5.58 -16.01 -3.19
N GLU A 164 6.82 -15.70 -3.49
CA GLU A 164 7.61 -14.71 -2.74
C GLU A 164 7.29 -13.28 -3.19
N ILE A 165 7.73 -12.29 -2.42
CA ILE A 165 7.73 -10.89 -2.84
C ILE A 165 8.54 -10.77 -4.14
N PRO A 166 8.12 -9.97 -5.15
CA PRO A 166 8.87 -9.77 -6.38
C PRO A 166 10.33 -9.40 -6.17
N ASP A 167 11.21 -9.87 -7.02
CA ASP A 167 12.67 -9.85 -6.88
C ASP A 167 13.27 -8.46 -6.62
N ALA A 168 12.89 -7.44 -7.39
CA ALA A 168 13.39 -6.07 -7.22
C ALA A 168 12.98 -5.48 -5.85
N GLN A 169 11.79 -5.84 -5.37
CA GLN A 169 11.29 -5.40 -4.07
C GLN A 169 11.94 -6.18 -2.91
N GLN A 170 12.23 -7.47 -3.12
CA GLN A 170 12.99 -8.27 -2.15
C GLN A 170 14.39 -7.70 -1.93
N ASP A 171 15.08 -7.34 -3.00
CA ASP A 171 16.42 -6.75 -2.91
C ASP A 171 16.39 -5.37 -2.26
N LEU A 172 15.37 -4.56 -2.54
CA LEU A 172 15.12 -3.31 -1.82
C LEU A 172 14.97 -3.59 -0.31
N LEU A 173 14.09 -4.50 0.08
CA LEU A 173 13.83 -4.82 1.49
C LEU A 173 15.10 -5.31 2.20
N LYS A 174 15.88 -6.18 1.56
CA LYS A 174 17.17 -6.65 2.07
C LYS A 174 18.17 -5.49 2.27
N ALA A 175 18.19 -4.53 1.33
CA ALA A 175 19.05 -3.35 1.44
C ALA A 175 18.60 -2.42 2.57
N LEU A 176 17.30 -2.24 2.77
CA LEU A 176 16.74 -1.44 3.87
C LEU A 176 17.06 -2.06 5.24
N VAL A 177 16.91 -3.37 5.39
CA VAL A 177 17.27 -4.08 6.65
C VAL A 177 18.76 -3.93 6.96
N LYS A 178 19.64 -4.00 5.95
CA LYS A 178 21.09 -3.78 6.12
C LYS A 178 21.46 -2.39 6.63
N THR A 179 20.57 -1.41 6.57
CA THR A 179 20.83 -0.07 7.17
C THR A 179 20.88 -0.11 8.70
N GLY A 180 20.41 -1.18 9.33
CA GLY A 180 20.32 -1.34 10.78
C GLY A 180 19.19 -0.52 11.43
N LYS A 181 18.38 0.18 10.64
CA LYS A 181 17.21 0.90 11.14
C LYS A 181 16.04 -0.06 11.35
N PRO A 182 15.12 0.21 12.31
CA PRO A 182 13.90 -0.56 12.43
C PRO A 182 13.09 -0.50 11.13
N VAL A 183 12.58 -1.65 10.67
CA VAL A 183 11.78 -1.77 9.45
C VAL A 183 10.42 -2.33 9.78
N VAL A 184 9.36 -1.64 9.38
CA VAL A 184 7.98 -2.15 9.33
C VAL A 184 7.68 -2.53 7.89
N LEU A 185 7.34 -3.77 7.63
CA LEU A 185 6.88 -4.24 6.32
C LEU A 185 5.36 -4.10 6.22
N LEU A 186 4.88 -3.29 5.29
CA LEU A 186 3.50 -3.26 4.83
C LEU A 186 3.41 -4.12 3.58
N LEU A 187 2.72 -5.25 3.70
CA LEU A 187 2.61 -6.23 2.62
C LEU A 187 1.29 -6.06 1.87
N PHE A 188 1.39 -5.63 0.61
CA PHE A 188 0.27 -5.59 -0.31
C PHE A 188 0.18 -6.91 -1.07
N THR A 189 -0.97 -7.59 -1.05
CA THR A 189 -1.13 -8.87 -1.73
C THR A 189 -2.60 -9.25 -1.84
N GLY A 190 -2.95 -10.02 -2.86
CA GLY A 190 -4.28 -10.62 -3.00
C GLY A 190 -4.31 -12.11 -2.60
N ARG A 191 -3.19 -12.64 -2.08
CA ARG A 191 -3.03 -14.04 -1.64
C ARG A 191 -1.99 -14.15 -0.53
N PRO A 192 -1.92 -15.22 0.25
CA PRO A 192 -0.80 -15.48 1.14
C PRO A 192 0.51 -15.64 0.35
N LEU A 193 1.57 -14.94 0.79
CA LEU A 193 2.91 -15.05 0.24
C LEU A 193 3.82 -15.85 1.16
N VAL A 194 4.90 -16.41 0.59
CA VAL A 194 5.98 -17.05 1.33
C VAL A 194 6.90 -15.97 1.87
N LEU A 195 7.04 -15.88 3.19
CA LEU A 195 7.75 -14.80 3.88
C LEU A 195 8.88 -15.32 4.78
N ASN A 196 9.59 -16.37 4.37
CA ASN A 196 10.61 -17.01 5.22
C ASN A 196 11.70 -16.03 5.61
N TRP A 197 12.29 -15.34 4.63
CA TRP A 197 13.35 -14.37 4.88
C TRP A 197 12.84 -13.15 5.67
N GLU A 198 11.67 -12.64 5.31
CA GLU A 198 11.03 -11.49 5.96
C GLU A 198 10.73 -11.79 7.43
N ASN A 199 10.23 -12.99 7.72
CA ASN A 199 9.95 -13.42 9.09
C ASN A 199 11.21 -13.49 9.95
N GLU A 200 12.36 -13.84 9.38
CA GLU A 200 13.62 -13.90 10.13
C GLU A 200 14.26 -12.53 10.35
N HIS A 201 14.09 -11.59 9.41
CA HIS A 201 14.90 -10.38 9.37
C HIS A 201 14.12 -9.08 9.60
N VAL A 202 12.79 -9.08 9.44
CA VAL A 202 11.96 -7.88 9.60
C VAL A 202 11.23 -7.93 10.95
N PRO A 203 11.38 -6.94 11.82
CA PRO A 203 10.83 -6.96 13.17
C PRO A 203 9.30 -6.76 13.23
N ALA A 204 8.68 -6.11 12.24
CA ALA A 204 7.23 -5.94 12.20
C ALA A 204 6.69 -6.14 10.79
N ILE A 205 5.64 -6.94 10.65
CA ILE A 205 5.00 -7.29 9.37
C ILE A 205 3.50 -7.12 9.52
N LEU A 206 2.92 -6.20 8.76
CA LEU A 206 1.49 -5.95 8.66
C LEU A 206 1.04 -6.29 7.24
N ASN A 207 0.19 -7.30 7.08
CA ASN A 207 -0.45 -7.61 5.81
C ASN A 207 -1.70 -6.73 5.64
N VAL A 208 -1.69 -5.89 4.61
CA VAL A 208 -2.72 -4.89 4.35
C VAL A 208 -3.65 -5.26 3.19
N TRP A 209 -3.37 -6.36 2.50
CA TRP A 209 -4.11 -6.79 1.31
C TRP A 209 -4.24 -5.66 0.28
N PHE A 210 -5.43 -5.55 -0.35
CA PHE A 210 -5.90 -4.41 -1.12
C PHE A 210 -7.11 -3.84 -0.38
N GLY A 211 -6.88 -2.89 0.52
CA GLY A 211 -7.89 -2.40 1.47
C GLY A 211 -8.93 -1.44 0.89
N GLY A 212 -8.93 -1.20 -0.44
CA GLY A 212 -9.91 -0.35 -1.10
C GLY A 212 -9.56 1.15 -1.08
N SER A 213 -10.59 1.98 -1.25
CA SER A 213 -10.43 3.45 -1.40
C SER A 213 -9.80 4.15 -0.20
N GLU A 214 -10.02 3.64 0.99
CA GLU A 214 -9.55 4.26 2.24
C GLU A 214 -8.33 3.54 2.85
N THR A 215 -7.63 2.71 2.05
CA THR A 215 -6.45 1.93 2.50
C THR A 215 -5.40 2.81 3.17
N GLY A 216 -5.08 3.96 2.59
CA GLY A 216 -4.02 4.84 3.11
C GLY A 216 -4.32 5.32 4.52
N ASP A 217 -5.54 5.78 4.75
CA ASP A 217 -6.00 6.25 6.06
C ASP A 217 -6.15 5.11 7.07
N ALA A 218 -6.67 3.96 6.63
CA ALA A 218 -6.82 2.78 7.49
C ALA A 218 -5.45 2.22 7.95
N VAL A 219 -4.48 2.16 7.04
CA VAL A 219 -3.10 1.75 7.41
C VAL A 219 -2.48 2.75 8.38
N ALA A 220 -2.66 4.04 8.15
CA ALA A 220 -2.16 5.07 9.08
C ALA A 220 -2.75 4.92 10.49
N ASP A 221 -4.05 4.59 10.60
CA ASP A 221 -4.70 4.36 11.90
C ASP A 221 -4.08 3.18 12.65
N VAL A 222 -3.75 2.10 11.95
CA VAL A 222 -3.09 0.94 12.55
C VAL A 222 -1.62 1.25 12.88
N LEU A 223 -0.89 1.90 11.97
CA LEU A 223 0.51 2.25 12.19
C LEU A 223 0.71 3.13 13.42
N PHE A 224 -0.20 4.08 13.66
CA PHE A 224 -0.14 5.02 14.79
C PHE A 224 -1.00 4.60 15.99
N GLY A 225 -1.52 3.38 15.98
CA GLY A 225 -2.21 2.79 17.15
C GLY A 225 -3.59 3.36 17.46
N LYS A 226 -4.25 4.02 16.51
CA LYS A 226 -5.65 4.44 16.65
C LYS A 226 -6.61 3.25 16.58
N VAL A 227 -6.22 2.21 15.83
CA VAL A 227 -6.96 0.96 15.66
C VAL A 227 -5.99 -0.22 15.83
N VAL A 228 -6.45 -1.27 16.49
CA VAL A 228 -5.74 -2.55 16.61
C VAL A 228 -6.27 -3.47 15.50
N PRO A 229 -5.40 -4.02 14.63
CA PRO A 229 -5.83 -4.90 13.55
C PRO A 229 -6.21 -6.30 14.05
#